data_5bcb454338a736242f9fc84644261430
#
_entry.id   5bcb454338a736242f9fc84644261430
#
_cell.length_a   1.000
_cell.length_b   1.000
_cell.length_c   1.000
_cell.angle_alpha   90.00
_cell.angle_beta   90.00
_cell.angle_gamma   90.00
#
_symmetry.space_group_name_H-M   'P 1'
#
loop_
_entity.id
_entity.type
_entity.pdbx_description
1 polymer ?
#
loop_
_entity_poly.entity_id
_entity_poly.type
_entity_poly.pdbx_seq_one_letter_code
_entity_poly.pdbx_strand_id
1 'polypeptide(L)'
;MKELQIEYLPTEELIPYENNPRHNDEAVEYVANSIKDFGFKVPIVIDANNVIVSGHTRLKAAKRLGLTELPCIRADDLTEEQIKAFRLADNKVGEIATWDTDKLMQELADIAIDMEAFGFGDITEPEIEIPEDDFDIKEDEKPEP
;
A
#
# COMPACT_ATOMS: atom_id res chain seq x y z
N MET A 1 0.22 4.09 -25.18
CA MET A 1 0.53 3.57 -23.84
C MET A 1 0.86 2.09 -23.94
N LYS A 2 1.89 1.68 -23.27
CA LYS A 2 2.34 0.30 -23.33
C LYS A 2 1.39 -0.61 -22.56
N GLU A 3 1.10 -1.76 -23.13
CA GLU A 3 0.25 -2.74 -22.48
C GLU A 3 1.02 -3.43 -21.38
N LEU A 4 0.40 -3.62 -20.23
CA LEU A 4 1.07 -4.24 -19.09
C LEU A 4 1.09 -5.74 -19.20
N GLN A 5 2.21 -6.34 -18.82
CA GLN A 5 2.36 -7.78 -18.77
C GLN A 5 2.92 -8.17 -17.42
N ILE A 6 2.44 -9.27 -16.88
CA ILE A 6 2.92 -9.75 -15.59
C ILE A 6 4.02 -10.77 -15.81
N GLU A 7 5.16 -10.56 -15.15
CA GLU A 7 6.27 -11.49 -15.14
C GLU A 7 6.37 -12.08 -13.74
N TYR A 8 6.57 -13.36 -13.62
CA TYR A 8 6.84 -13.96 -12.31
C TYR A 8 8.34 -14.08 -12.15
N LEU A 9 8.88 -13.42 -11.16
CA LEU A 9 10.32 -13.39 -10.92
C LEU A 9 10.64 -13.99 -9.56
N PRO A 10 11.83 -14.62 -9.43
CA PRO A 10 12.26 -15.09 -8.12
C PRO A 10 12.31 -13.93 -7.13
N THR A 11 11.81 -14.18 -5.93
CA THR A 11 11.75 -13.14 -4.90
C THR A 11 13.15 -12.57 -4.64
N GLU A 12 14.17 -13.40 -4.70
CA GLU A 12 15.53 -12.97 -4.40
C GLU A 12 16.11 -12.03 -5.46
N GLU A 13 15.51 -11.99 -6.65
CA GLU A 13 16.03 -11.13 -7.70
C GLU A 13 15.47 -9.73 -7.65
N LEU A 14 14.50 -9.47 -6.79
CA LEU A 14 13.94 -8.14 -6.66
C LEU A 14 14.80 -7.30 -5.73
N ILE A 15 15.14 -6.09 -6.18
CA ILE A 15 16.08 -5.23 -5.47
C ILE A 15 15.33 -4.06 -4.83
N PRO A 16 15.34 -3.94 -3.50
CA PRO A 16 14.72 -2.79 -2.86
C PRO A 16 15.40 -1.50 -3.29
N TYR A 17 14.62 -0.43 -3.44
CA TYR A 17 15.20 0.87 -3.78
C TYR A 17 15.84 1.45 -2.53
N GLU A 18 17.13 1.71 -2.60
CA GLU A 18 17.92 2.11 -1.44
C GLU A 18 17.42 3.41 -0.81
N ASN A 19 17.03 4.37 -1.64
CA ASN A 19 16.57 5.67 -1.17
C ASN A 19 15.07 5.76 -0.99
N ASN A 20 14.42 4.65 -0.72
CA ASN A 20 12.97 4.63 -0.50
C ASN A 20 12.63 5.51 0.70
N PRO A 21 11.87 6.60 0.50
CA PRO A 21 11.60 7.53 1.59
C PRO A 21 10.49 7.09 2.52
N ARG A 22 9.87 5.96 2.25
CA ARG A 22 8.70 5.54 3.00
C ARG A 22 9.07 4.53 4.06
N HIS A 23 8.51 4.73 5.26
CA HIS A 23 8.65 3.77 6.35
C HIS A 23 7.37 2.96 6.41
N ASN A 24 7.47 1.66 6.27
CA ASN A 24 6.27 0.83 6.15
C ASN A 24 6.31 -0.45 6.98
N ASP A 25 7.20 -0.51 7.98
CA ASP A 25 7.37 -1.75 8.72
C ASP A 25 6.10 -2.17 9.45
N GLU A 26 5.31 -1.21 9.94
CA GLU A 26 4.08 -1.55 10.63
C GLU A 26 3.04 -2.14 9.71
N ALA A 27 3.11 -1.81 8.43
CA ALA A 27 2.13 -2.30 7.48
C ALA A 27 2.42 -3.71 7.02
N VAL A 28 3.64 -4.20 7.23
CA VAL A 28 4.07 -5.49 6.68
C VAL A 28 3.19 -6.63 7.17
N GLU A 29 2.83 -6.60 8.44
CA GLU A 29 2.00 -7.66 9.01
C GLU A 29 0.64 -7.70 8.34
N TYR A 30 0.02 -6.53 8.15
CA TYR A 30 -1.31 -6.48 7.54
C TYR A 30 -1.27 -6.91 6.09
N VAL A 31 -0.21 -6.51 5.37
CA VAL A 31 -0.06 -6.93 3.97
C VAL A 31 0.18 -8.43 3.90
N ALA A 32 0.99 -8.96 4.81
CA ALA A 32 1.23 -10.42 4.84
C ALA A 32 -0.06 -11.18 5.08
N ASN A 33 -0.90 -10.70 6.01
CA ASN A 33 -2.18 -11.33 6.26
C ASN A 33 -3.06 -11.31 5.02
N SER A 34 -3.07 -10.19 4.30
CA SER A 34 -3.87 -10.07 3.10
C SER A 34 -3.39 -11.04 2.02
N ILE A 35 -2.07 -11.13 1.84
CA ILE A 35 -1.52 -12.05 0.84
C ILE A 35 -1.83 -13.49 1.22
N LYS A 36 -1.73 -13.82 2.51
CA LYS A 36 -1.99 -15.17 2.97
C LYS A 36 -3.44 -15.56 2.74
N ASP A 37 -4.36 -14.65 3.01
CA ASP A 37 -5.78 -14.98 2.94
C ASP A 37 -6.38 -14.84 1.55
N PHE A 38 -5.89 -13.90 0.75
CA PHE A 38 -6.50 -13.62 -0.54
C PHE A 38 -5.59 -13.89 -1.74
N GLY A 39 -4.32 -14.17 -1.49
CA GLY A 39 -3.35 -14.35 -2.56
C GLY A 39 -2.63 -13.05 -2.90
N PHE A 40 -1.60 -13.18 -3.71
CA PHE A 40 -0.80 -12.01 -4.12
C PHE A 40 -1.50 -11.39 -5.32
N LYS A 41 -2.39 -10.44 -5.08
CA LYS A 41 -3.26 -9.88 -6.11
C LYS A 41 -2.79 -8.56 -6.68
N VAL A 42 -1.83 -7.88 -6.03
CA VAL A 42 -1.34 -6.59 -6.49
C VAL A 42 0.13 -6.75 -6.85
N PRO A 43 0.47 -6.78 -8.14
CA PRO A 43 1.86 -7.02 -8.55
C PRO A 43 2.81 -5.93 -8.08
N ILE A 44 4.08 -6.30 -7.96
CA ILE A 44 5.14 -5.35 -7.63
C ILE A 44 5.61 -4.70 -8.93
N VAL A 45 5.80 -3.39 -8.91
CA VAL A 45 6.31 -2.68 -10.09
C VAL A 45 7.81 -2.53 -9.95
N ILE A 46 8.54 -2.94 -10.98
CA ILE A 46 10.00 -2.87 -11.00
C ILE A 46 10.47 -2.12 -12.23
N ASP A 47 11.71 -1.63 -12.20
CA ASP A 47 12.30 -0.99 -13.36
C ASP A 47 13.03 -2.02 -14.22
N ALA A 48 13.79 -1.56 -15.21
CA ALA A 48 14.48 -2.45 -16.14
C ALA A 48 15.54 -3.31 -15.45
N ASN A 49 16.00 -2.88 -14.27
CA ASN A 49 17.05 -3.57 -13.53
C ASN A 49 16.55 -4.29 -12.31
N ASN A 50 15.26 -4.56 -12.23
CA ASN A 50 14.62 -5.27 -11.12
C ASN A 50 14.59 -4.48 -9.81
N VAL A 51 14.83 -3.17 -9.87
CA VAL A 51 14.73 -2.33 -8.68
C VAL A 51 13.27 -1.95 -8.47
N ILE A 52 12.81 -2.07 -7.25
CA ILE A 52 11.39 -1.85 -6.94
C ILE A 52 11.02 -0.39 -7.12
N VAL A 53 9.96 -0.15 -7.87
CA VAL A 53 9.35 1.16 -8.01
C VAL A 53 8.18 1.28 -7.04
N SER A 54 7.38 0.24 -6.93
CA SER A 54 6.24 0.22 -6.02
C SER A 54 6.07 -1.20 -5.48
N GLY A 55 5.88 -1.32 -4.19
CA GLY A 55 5.63 -2.63 -3.59
C GLY A 55 6.64 -3.10 -2.58
N HIS A 56 7.39 -2.18 -1.96
CA HIS A 56 8.38 -2.58 -0.95
C HIS A 56 7.74 -3.34 0.21
N THR A 57 6.56 -2.91 0.66
CA THR A 57 5.86 -3.59 1.73
C THR A 57 5.45 -4.99 1.30
N ARG A 58 5.00 -5.12 0.05
CA ARG A 58 4.61 -6.42 -0.47
C ARG A 58 5.82 -7.35 -0.57
N LEU A 59 6.99 -6.81 -0.93
CA LEU A 59 8.19 -7.64 -0.96
C LEU A 59 8.54 -8.13 0.43
N LYS A 60 8.52 -7.25 1.43
CA LYS A 60 8.83 -7.64 2.80
C LYS A 60 7.84 -8.68 3.30
N ALA A 61 6.55 -8.50 3.00
CA ALA A 61 5.53 -9.45 3.41
C ALA A 61 5.74 -10.80 2.72
N ALA A 62 6.07 -10.78 1.43
CA ALA A 62 6.30 -12.01 0.69
C ALA A 62 7.49 -12.79 1.26
N LYS A 63 8.56 -12.09 1.63
CA LYS A 63 9.72 -12.74 2.24
C LYS A 63 9.34 -13.36 3.58
N ARG A 64 8.53 -12.66 4.37
CA ARG A 64 8.08 -13.18 5.65
C ARG A 64 7.26 -14.44 5.46
N LEU A 65 6.49 -14.51 4.37
CA LEU A 65 5.66 -15.69 4.08
C LEU A 65 6.41 -16.79 3.36
N GLY A 66 7.67 -16.56 2.99
CA GLY A 66 8.47 -17.56 2.32
C GLY A 66 8.11 -17.79 0.86
N LEU A 67 7.52 -16.78 0.20
CA LEU A 67 7.17 -16.92 -1.20
C LEU A 67 8.42 -16.85 -2.06
N THR A 68 8.53 -17.76 -3.04
CA THR A 68 9.73 -17.85 -3.86
C THR A 68 9.64 -17.14 -5.19
N GLU A 69 8.42 -16.85 -5.64
CA GLU A 69 8.19 -16.13 -6.89
C GLU A 69 7.10 -15.10 -6.69
N LEU A 70 7.21 -13.96 -7.33
CA LEU A 70 6.24 -12.89 -7.16
C LEU A 70 5.85 -12.33 -8.51
N PRO A 71 4.57 -11.92 -8.67
CA PRO A 71 4.13 -11.28 -9.90
C PRO A 71 4.64 -9.85 -9.95
N CYS A 72 5.25 -9.47 -11.08
CA CYS A 72 5.84 -8.16 -11.25
C CYS A 72 5.40 -7.55 -12.55
N ILE A 73 5.36 -6.22 -12.58
CA ILE A 73 5.14 -5.45 -13.78
C ILE A 73 6.38 -4.61 -14.00
N ARG A 74 6.92 -4.65 -15.22
CA ARG A 74 8.16 -3.95 -15.51
C ARG A 74 7.87 -2.61 -16.14
N ALA A 75 8.32 -1.54 -15.49
CA ALA A 75 8.17 -0.19 -16.00
C ALA A 75 9.43 0.17 -16.75
N ASP A 76 9.60 -0.40 -17.95
CA ASP A 76 10.80 -0.18 -18.74
C ASP A 76 10.56 0.83 -19.88
N ASP A 77 9.42 1.51 -19.84
CA ASP A 77 9.09 2.53 -20.82
C ASP A 77 9.19 3.94 -20.25
N LEU A 78 9.84 4.10 -19.12
CA LEU A 78 10.02 5.40 -18.47
C LEU A 78 11.50 5.71 -18.33
N THR A 79 11.83 6.99 -18.35
CA THR A 79 13.20 7.42 -18.09
C THR A 79 13.51 7.30 -16.62
N GLU A 80 14.77 7.41 -16.27
CA GLU A 80 15.20 7.35 -14.88
C GLU A 80 14.51 8.41 -14.02
N GLU A 81 14.43 9.62 -14.56
CA GLU A 81 13.77 10.71 -13.85
C GLU A 81 12.27 10.44 -13.70
N GLN A 82 11.64 9.88 -14.73
CA GLN A 82 10.23 9.54 -14.65
C GLN A 82 9.96 8.44 -13.62
N ILE A 83 10.87 7.48 -13.51
CA ILE A 83 10.74 6.44 -12.49
C ILE A 83 10.76 7.06 -11.10
N LYS A 84 11.70 8.00 -10.85
CA LYS A 84 11.76 8.65 -9.54
C LYS A 84 10.49 9.44 -9.25
N ALA A 85 10.01 10.18 -10.25
CA ALA A 85 8.80 10.97 -10.09
C ALA A 85 7.58 10.08 -9.85
N PHE A 86 7.47 8.98 -10.59
CA PHE A 86 6.36 8.08 -10.46
C PHE A 86 6.34 7.43 -9.08
N ARG A 87 7.53 7.05 -8.58
CA ARG A 87 7.63 6.44 -7.26
C ARG A 87 7.05 7.36 -6.18
N LEU A 88 7.41 8.64 -6.26
CA LEU A 88 6.92 9.60 -5.27
C LEU A 88 5.44 9.93 -5.48
N ALA A 89 5.02 10.10 -6.73
CA ALA A 89 3.64 10.44 -7.03
C ALA A 89 2.69 9.34 -6.57
N ASP A 90 3.07 8.09 -6.80
CA ASP A 90 2.23 6.96 -6.42
C ASP A 90 2.03 6.92 -4.91
N ASN A 91 3.09 7.15 -4.14
CA ASN A 91 3.00 7.18 -2.70
C ASN A 91 2.16 8.36 -2.22
N LYS A 92 2.33 9.53 -2.84
CA LYS A 92 1.65 10.74 -2.39
C LYS A 92 0.14 10.64 -2.61
N VAL A 93 -0.27 10.06 -3.73
CA VAL A 93 -1.69 9.90 -4.02
C VAL A 93 -2.35 9.04 -2.95
N GLY A 94 -1.67 8.00 -2.51
CA GLY A 94 -2.20 7.15 -1.44
C GLY A 94 -2.37 7.91 -0.13
N GLU A 95 -1.50 8.89 0.13
CA GLU A 95 -1.62 9.68 1.35
C GLU A 95 -2.76 10.68 1.28
N ILE A 96 -3.07 11.18 0.08
CA ILE A 96 -4.11 12.20 -0.07
C ILE A 96 -5.49 11.59 0.03
N ALA A 97 -5.65 10.35 -0.42
CA ALA A 97 -6.95 9.70 -0.41
C ALA A 97 -7.43 9.46 1.02
N THR A 98 -8.71 9.61 1.23
CA THR A 98 -9.32 9.39 2.54
C THR A 98 -10.54 8.50 2.37
N TRP A 99 -11.08 8.06 3.49
CA TRP A 99 -12.27 7.21 3.50
C TRP A 99 -13.52 8.06 3.62
N ASP A 100 -14.58 7.64 2.92
CA ASP A 100 -15.93 8.09 3.25
C ASP A 100 -16.34 7.20 4.42
N THR A 101 -16.38 7.74 5.60
CA THR A 101 -16.54 6.95 6.81
C THR A 101 -17.86 6.19 6.85
N ASP A 102 -18.96 6.82 6.43
CA ASP A 102 -20.26 6.14 6.46
C ASP A 102 -20.28 4.95 5.52
N LYS A 103 -19.73 5.13 4.31
CA LYS A 103 -19.71 4.03 3.35
C LYS A 103 -18.78 2.93 3.82
N LEU A 104 -17.65 3.30 4.42
CA LEU A 104 -16.72 2.31 4.93
C LEU A 104 -17.37 1.46 6.01
N MET A 105 -18.09 2.11 6.94
CA MET A 105 -18.75 1.37 8.01
C MET A 105 -19.80 0.42 7.46
N GLN A 106 -20.54 0.86 6.43
CA GLN A 106 -21.52 0.00 5.81
C GLN A 106 -20.88 -1.22 5.15
N GLU A 107 -19.75 -1.00 4.46
CA GLU A 107 -19.05 -2.12 3.83
C GLU A 107 -18.53 -3.10 4.86
N LEU A 108 -17.95 -2.58 5.94
CA LEU A 108 -17.42 -3.46 6.99
C LEU A 108 -18.51 -4.25 7.67
N ALA A 109 -19.71 -3.66 7.81
CA ALA A 109 -20.82 -4.35 8.44
C ALA A 109 -21.28 -5.57 7.63
N ASP A 110 -21.04 -5.56 6.32
CA ASP A 110 -21.44 -6.67 5.47
C ASP A 110 -20.38 -7.76 5.35
N ILE A 111 -19.24 -7.59 6.00
CA ILE A 111 -18.14 -8.54 5.90
C ILE A 111 -18.06 -9.34 7.18
N ALA A 112 -18.11 -10.67 7.07
CA ALA A 112 -18.02 -11.54 8.23
C ALA A 112 -16.57 -11.87 8.59
N ILE A 113 -15.66 -11.64 7.68
CA ILE A 113 -14.24 -11.91 7.94
C ILE A 113 -13.72 -10.88 8.95
N ASP A 114 -12.84 -11.31 9.85
CA ASP A 114 -12.25 -10.42 10.82
C ASP A 114 -11.27 -9.46 10.13
N MET A 115 -11.69 -8.24 9.93
CA MET A 115 -10.90 -7.25 9.20
C MET A 115 -9.79 -6.62 10.05
N GLU A 116 -9.75 -6.94 11.32
CA GLU A 116 -8.69 -6.46 12.19
C GLU A 116 -7.33 -6.92 11.69
N ALA A 117 -7.28 -8.11 11.11
CA ALA A 117 -6.05 -8.67 10.58
C ALA A 117 -5.45 -7.83 9.44
N PHE A 118 -6.27 -6.96 8.85
CA PHE A 118 -5.84 -6.14 7.72
C PHE A 118 -5.72 -4.68 8.09
N GLY A 119 -5.66 -4.38 9.39
CA GLY A 119 -5.45 -3.02 9.84
C GLY A 119 -6.70 -2.29 10.25
N PHE A 120 -7.87 -2.94 10.18
CA PHE A 120 -9.11 -2.32 10.64
C PHE A 120 -9.38 -2.82 12.04
N GLY A 121 -8.70 -2.26 13.03
CA GLY A 121 -8.94 -2.66 14.41
C GLY A 121 -10.33 -2.28 14.82
N ASP A 122 -10.52 -1.90 16.08
CA ASP A 122 -11.81 -1.49 16.54
C ASP A 122 -12.16 -0.15 15.93
N ILE A 123 -13.05 -0.16 14.93
CA ILE A 123 -13.38 1.06 14.26
C ILE A 123 -14.75 1.52 14.54
N THR A 124 -15.29 1.15 15.63
CA THR A 124 -16.56 1.74 16.05
C THR A 124 -16.35 3.21 16.30
N GLU A 125 -15.10 3.62 16.52
CA GLU A 125 -14.81 4.99 16.74
C GLU A 125 -14.21 5.59 15.51
N PRO A 126 -14.38 6.84 15.30
CA PRO A 126 -13.81 7.46 14.14
C PRO A 126 -12.33 7.63 14.19
N GLU A 127 -11.64 6.69 14.69
CA GLU A 127 -10.27 6.77 14.61
C GLU A 127 -9.88 6.68 13.18
N ILE A 128 -10.81 6.43 12.34
CA ILE A 128 -10.51 6.53 11.04
C ILE A 128 -10.60 7.91 10.63
N GLU A 129 -10.68 8.80 11.37
CA GLU A 129 -10.74 10.03 11.04
C GLU A 129 -9.80 10.70 10.64
N ILE A 130 -9.85 11.46 10.37
CA ILE A 130 -9.18 12.05 9.91
C ILE A 130 -8.62 13.09 10.19
N PRO A 131 -8.16 13.61 9.88
CA PRO A 131 -7.34 14.53 10.35
C PRO A 131 -7.92 15.77 10.54
N GLU A 132 -8.06 16.07 10.94
CA GLU A 132 -8.43 16.94 11.31
C GLU A 132 -8.15 17.92 10.99
N ASP A 133 -8.26 17.93 10.69
CA ASP A 133 -8.23 18.76 10.52
C ASP A 133 -8.46 19.49 10.41
N ASP A 134 -8.82 19.33 10.04
CA ASP A 134 -9.30 19.87 10.29
C ASP A 134 -9.54 20.51 10.78
N PHE A 135 -9.88 20.45 10.62
CA PHE A 135 -10.56 20.91 11.51
C PHE A 135 -10.36 21.62 11.99
N ASP A 136 -10.48 21.75 11.83
CA ASP A 136 -10.81 22.28 12.73
C ASP A 136 -10.77 22.74 13.21
N ILE A 137 -10.84 22.79 13.07
CA ILE A 137 -11.36 23.02 13.97
C ILE A 137 -11.08 23.47 14.52
N LYS A 138 -11.00 23.69 14.34
CA LYS A 138 -11.23 23.95 15.17
C LYS A 138 -10.94 24.20 15.62
N GLU A 139 -10.83 24.36 15.40
CA GLU A 139 -11.10 24.50 16.15
C GLU A 139 -11.03 24.57 16.41
N ASP A 140 -10.87 24.74 16.03
CA ASP A 140 -11.30 24.72 16.66
C ASP A 140 -11.27 24.62 16.82
N GLU A 141 -11.18 24.39 16.62
CA GLU A 141 -11.64 24.07 17.13
C GLU A 141 -11.60 23.60 17.40
N LYS A 142 -11.56 23.52 17.29
CA LYS A 142 -11.92 23.04 17.89
C LYS A 142 -12.01 22.55 18.32
N PRO A 143 -12.03 22.46 18.18
CA PRO A 143 -12.48 22.05 18.83
C PRO A 143 -12.46 21.80 19.27
N GLU A 144 -12.50 21.56 19.07
CA GLU A 144 -12.79 21.24 19.60
C GLU A 144 -12.80 20.96 19.98
N PRO A 145 -12.83 21.10 19.89
CA PRO A 145 -13.03 20.75 20.36
C PRO A 145 -13.19 20.51 20.71
#